data_37220c78acd7ac6fc1a65dd8251d3316
#
_entry.id   37220c78acd7ac6fc1a65dd8251d3316
#
_cell.length_a   1.000
_cell.length_b   1.000
_cell.length_c   1.000
_cell.angle_alpha   90.00
_cell.angle_beta   90.00
_cell.angle_gamma   90.00
#
_symmetry.space_group_name_H-M   'P 1'
#
loop_
_entity.id
_entity.type
_entity.pdbx_description
1 polymer ?
#
loop_
_entity_poly.entity_id
_entity_poly.type
_entity_poly.pdbx_seq_one_letter_code
_entity_poly.pdbx_strand_id
1 'polypeptide(L)'
;CKIRDSIKVSQMPKPTVSLGRDTNVCKSKPVILKTVSANYDSYLWSTGETTSSIQVNQIGTYHVTISKNFCEASDTIQVIVGECDVYIPSAFTPNNDNLNETFGVVDNTALQYFSLQIYNKWGQLIFNSNDVTKKWDGTFKGKNMPNGTYVWMLNYTNIRGRKFYEQGTVMLIR
;
A
#
# COMPACT_ATOMS: atom_id res chain seq x y z
N CYS A 1 -21.19 -38.16 62.31
CA CYS A 1 -20.93 -36.83 61.71
C CYS A 1 -20.79 -36.97 60.22
N LYS A 2 -21.56 -36.24 59.45
CA LYS A 2 -21.38 -36.12 57.97
C LYS A 2 -20.78 -34.77 57.68
N ILE A 3 -19.58 -34.73 57.13
CA ILE A 3 -18.95 -33.53 56.62
C ILE A 3 -19.35 -33.42 55.15
N ARG A 4 -19.87 -32.27 54.74
CA ARG A 4 -20.14 -31.96 53.34
C ARG A 4 -19.24 -30.81 52.93
N ASP A 5 -18.58 -30.95 51.79
CA ASP A 5 -17.83 -29.93 51.15
C ASP A 5 -18.52 -29.60 49.81
N SER A 6 -18.45 -28.36 49.39
CA SER A 6 -19.05 -27.91 48.13
C SER A 6 -18.10 -26.98 47.42
N ILE A 7 -17.89 -27.23 46.14
CA ILE A 7 -17.12 -26.36 45.22
C ILE A 7 -18.09 -25.68 44.26
N LYS A 8 -17.92 -24.37 44.10
CA LYS A 8 -18.68 -23.61 43.13
C LYS A 8 -17.90 -23.61 41.80
N VAL A 9 -18.49 -24.21 40.79
CA VAL A 9 -17.93 -24.21 39.43
C VAL A 9 -18.66 -23.09 38.64
N SER A 10 -17.94 -22.12 38.10
CA SER A 10 -18.48 -21.09 37.23
C SER A 10 -17.84 -21.21 35.85
N GLN A 11 -18.65 -21.08 34.81
CA GLN A 11 -18.17 -21.05 33.42
C GLN A 11 -17.54 -19.69 33.13
N MET A 12 -16.31 -19.65 32.62
CA MET A 12 -15.71 -18.43 32.11
C MET A 12 -16.32 -18.06 30.75
N PRO A 13 -16.59 -16.79 30.50
CA PRO A 13 -17.06 -16.36 29.18
C PRO A 13 -15.99 -16.62 28.11
N LYS A 14 -16.39 -17.21 26.99
CA LYS A 14 -15.51 -17.42 25.84
C LYS A 14 -15.03 -16.05 25.31
N PRO A 15 -13.73 -15.84 25.04
CA PRO A 15 -13.26 -14.62 24.45
C PRO A 15 -13.83 -14.43 23.04
N THR A 16 -14.06 -13.19 22.67
CA THR A 16 -14.43 -12.79 21.30
C THR A 16 -13.32 -11.92 20.73
N VAL A 17 -12.99 -12.13 19.45
CA VAL A 17 -12.00 -11.32 18.72
C VAL A 17 -12.64 -10.83 17.43
N SER A 18 -12.28 -9.62 17.02
CA SER A 18 -12.68 -9.05 15.74
C SER A 18 -11.54 -8.22 15.17
N LEU A 19 -11.27 -8.42 13.88
CA LEU A 19 -10.35 -7.62 13.06
C LEU A 19 -11.07 -6.49 12.32
N GLY A 20 -12.38 -6.44 12.42
CA GLY A 20 -13.20 -5.46 11.71
C GLY A 20 -13.58 -5.92 10.30
N ARG A 21 -13.77 -4.95 9.39
CA ARG A 21 -14.15 -5.22 8.00
C ARG A 21 -12.91 -5.43 7.15
N ASP A 22 -13.09 -6.16 6.04
CA ASP A 22 -12.09 -6.27 4.98
C ASP A 22 -11.54 -4.89 4.61
N THR A 23 -10.23 -4.83 4.37
CA THR A 23 -9.53 -3.57 4.18
C THR A 23 -8.70 -3.58 2.88
N ASN A 24 -8.26 -2.40 2.50
CA ASN A 24 -7.49 -2.21 1.27
C ASN A 24 -6.04 -1.90 1.60
N VAL A 25 -5.11 -2.38 0.78
CA VAL A 25 -3.70 -2.06 0.86
C VAL A 25 -3.20 -1.43 -0.44
N CYS A 26 -2.33 -0.43 -0.29
CA CYS A 26 -1.52 0.11 -1.37
C CYS A 26 -0.07 -0.26 -1.12
N LYS A 27 0.68 -0.60 -2.17
CA LYS A 27 2.08 -1.05 -2.06
C LYS A 27 2.96 -0.06 -1.27
N SER A 28 2.70 1.24 -1.41
CA SER A 28 3.40 2.34 -0.72
C SER A 28 2.84 2.69 0.65
N LYS A 29 1.66 2.19 0.99
CA LYS A 29 0.97 2.50 2.24
C LYS A 29 0.55 1.20 2.92
N PRO A 30 1.42 0.60 3.73
CA PRO A 30 1.08 -0.60 4.47
C PRO A 30 -0.10 -0.34 5.42
N VAL A 31 -0.88 -1.37 5.66
CA VAL A 31 -2.04 -1.35 6.55
C VAL A 31 -1.66 -2.00 7.87
N ILE A 32 -2.10 -1.40 8.97
CA ILE A 32 -1.98 -1.99 10.30
C ILE A 32 -3.24 -2.78 10.59
N LEU A 33 -3.09 -4.10 10.73
CA LEU A 33 -4.14 -5.00 11.22
C LEU A 33 -4.01 -5.11 12.74
N LYS A 34 -5.12 -4.92 13.43
CA LYS A 34 -5.19 -5.00 14.89
C LYS A 34 -6.55 -5.51 15.33
N THR A 35 -6.61 -6.15 16.47
CA THR A 35 -7.88 -6.53 17.09
C THR A 35 -8.64 -5.30 17.59
N VAL A 36 -9.96 -5.30 17.43
CA VAL A 36 -10.84 -4.20 17.91
C VAL A 36 -10.74 -4.04 19.42
N SER A 37 -10.64 -5.14 20.16
CA SER A 37 -10.43 -5.15 21.61
C SER A 37 -8.97 -5.48 21.93
N ALA A 38 -8.39 -4.79 22.89
CA ALA A 38 -7.10 -5.11 23.49
C ALA A 38 -7.34 -5.81 24.85
N ASN A 39 -6.38 -6.58 25.35
CA ASN A 39 -6.37 -7.34 26.60
C ASN A 39 -6.62 -8.84 26.45
N TYR A 40 -5.92 -9.43 25.52
CA TYR A 40 -5.74 -10.87 25.42
C TYR A 40 -4.38 -11.26 26.03
N ASP A 41 -4.27 -12.50 26.49
CA ASP A 41 -3.03 -13.00 27.11
C ASP A 41 -1.96 -13.29 26.05
N SER A 42 -2.41 -13.71 24.85
CA SER A 42 -1.51 -13.95 23.72
C SER A 42 -2.20 -13.73 22.38
N TYR A 43 -1.37 -13.54 21.36
CA TYR A 43 -1.77 -13.40 19.96
C TYR A 43 -0.92 -14.31 19.10
N LEU A 44 -1.48 -14.87 18.05
CA LEU A 44 -0.76 -15.59 17.00
C LEU A 44 -1.40 -15.25 15.64
N TRP A 45 -0.66 -14.56 14.81
CA TRP A 45 -1.08 -14.20 13.46
C TRP A 45 -0.70 -15.28 12.45
N SER A 46 -1.41 -15.34 11.33
CA SER A 46 -1.09 -16.21 10.19
C SER A 46 0.31 -16.00 9.62
N THR A 47 0.91 -14.86 9.89
CA THR A 47 2.27 -14.48 9.50
C THR A 47 3.34 -14.90 10.52
N GLY A 48 2.92 -15.43 11.67
CA GLY A 48 3.80 -15.91 12.74
C GLY A 48 4.08 -14.89 13.83
N GLU A 49 3.68 -13.63 13.68
CA GLU A 49 3.86 -12.61 14.72
C GLU A 49 2.93 -12.86 15.91
N THR A 50 3.39 -12.44 17.09
CA THR A 50 2.69 -12.61 18.38
C THR A 50 2.31 -11.28 19.04
N THR A 51 2.38 -10.19 18.30
CA THR A 51 2.05 -8.83 18.75
C THR A 51 0.55 -8.54 18.62
N SER A 52 0.05 -7.55 19.34
CA SER A 52 -1.37 -7.14 19.27
C SER A 52 -1.79 -6.55 17.92
N SER A 53 -0.82 -6.22 17.08
CA SER A 53 -1.05 -5.70 15.72
C SER A 53 0.11 -6.10 14.81
N ILE A 54 -0.17 -6.21 13.52
CA ILE A 54 0.84 -6.45 12.47
C ILE A 54 0.69 -5.42 11.36
N GLN A 55 1.79 -5.19 10.64
CA GLN A 55 1.80 -4.32 9.47
C GLN A 55 1.92 -5.17 8.21
N VAL A 56 0.96 -5.02 7.30
CA VAL A 56 0.92 -5.77 6.05
C VAL A 56 0.89 -4.85 4.83
N ASN A 57 1.58 -5.24 3.78
CA ASN A 57 1.64 -4.52 2.50
C ASN A 57 1.28 -5.39 1.30
N GLN A 58 0.83 -6.61 1.54
CA GLN A 58 0.42 -7.56 0.51
C GLN A 58 -1.07 -7.87 0.63
N ILE A 59 -1.68 -8.16 -0.51
CA ILE A 59 -3.04 -8.70 -0.56
C ILE A 59 -3.03 -10.14 -0.04
N GLY A 60 -4.09 -10.53 0.65
CA GLY A 60 -4.20 -11.87 1.18
C GLY A 60 -5.25 -12.00 2.27
N THR A 61 -5.40 -13.19 2.76
CA THR A 61 -6.24 -13.50 3.91
C THR A 61 -5.36 -13.63 5.14
N TYR A 62 -5.62 -12.81 6.13
CA TYR A 62 -4.91 -12.80 7.41
C TYR A 62 -5.86 -13.24 8.50
N HIS A 63 -5.36 -14.00 9.45
CA HIS A 63 -6.12 -14.36 10.62
C HIS A 63 -5.27 -14.18 11.89
N VAL A 64 -5.95 -13.94 12.99
CA VAL A 64 -5.35 -13.93 14.32
C VAL A 64 -6.06 -14.92 15.21
N THR A 65 -5.31 -15.68 15.96
CA THR A 65 -5.79 -16.48 17.09
C THR A 65 -5.35 -15.79 18.37
N ILE A 66 -6.29 -15.53 19.26
CA ILE A 66 -6.03 -14.94 20.58
C ILE A 66 -6.31 -15.96 21.66
N SER A 67 -5.61 -15.86 22.79
CA SER A 67 -5.92 -16.61 24.00
C SER A 67 -6.26 -15.65 25.14
N LYS A 68 -7.24 -16.03 25.95
CA LYS A 68 -7.59 -15.37 27.20
C LYS A 68 -8.13 -16.38 28.19
N ASN A 69 -7.53 -16.43 29.39
CA ASN A 69 -7.93 -17.37 30.43
C ASN A 69 -8.01 -18.83 29.93
N PHE A 70 -6.99 -19.27 29.16
CA PHE A 70 -6.90 -20.62 28.55
C PHE A 70 -7.99 -20.92 27.50
N CYS A 71 -8.78 -19.94 27.08
CA CYS A 71 -9.73 -20.09 25.98
C CYS A 71 -9.22 -19.35 24.75
N GLU A 72 -9.45 -19.93 23.58
CA GLU A 72 -9.03 -19.37 22.30
C GLU A 72 -10.21 -18.88 21.48
N ALA A 73 -9.95 -17.84 20.67
CA ALA A 73 -10.84 -17.39 19.61
C ALA A 73 -10.01 -16.89 18.44
N SER A 74 -10.56 -16.96 17.24
CA SER A 74 -9.90 -16.49 16.03
C SER A 74 -10.86 -15.67 15.17
N ASP A 75 -10.28 -14.75 14.40
CA ASP A 75 -10.99 -14.00 13.37
C ASP A 75 -10.11 -13.81 12.14
N THR A 76 -10.74 -13.57 11.01
CA THR A 76 -10.10 -13.51 9.70
C THR A 76 -10.52 -12.22 8.99
N ILE A 77 -9.54 -11.59 8.31
CA ILE A 77 -9.76 -10.38 7.51
C ILE A 77 -9.14 -10.58 6.12
N GLN A 78 -9.80 -10.07 5.10
CA GLN A 78 -9.24 -9.98 3.76
C GLN A 78 -8.61 -8.61 3.54
N VAL A 79 -7.38 -8.63 3.04
CA VAL A 79 -6.67 -7.44 2.55
C VAL A 79 -6.68 -7.52 1.03
N ILE A 80 -7.36 -6.58 0.41
CA ILE A 80 -7.54 -6.52 -1.05
C ILE A 80 -6.80 -5.33 -1.64
N VAL A 81 -6.67 -5.29 -2.97
CA VAL A 81 -6.07 -4.13 -3.66
C VAL A 81 -6.96 -2.90 -3.45
N GLY A 82 -6.36 -1.82 -2.93
CA GLY A 82 -7.02 -0.53 -2.77
C GLY A 82 -7.07 0.30 -4.05
N GLU A 83 -7.92 1.32 -4.04
CA GLU A 83 -7.78 2.46 -4.96
C GLU A 83 -6.63 3.32 -4.44
N CYS A 84 -5.45 3.09 -4.98
CA CYS A 84 -4.27 3.83 -4.57
C CYS A 84 -4.14 5.07 -5.45
N ASP A 85 -3.89 6.21 -4.82
CA ASP A 85 -3.55 7.42 -5.55
C ASP A 85 -2.23 7.20 -6.30
N VAL A 86 -2.19 7.62 -7.53
CA VAL A 86 -0.96 7.63 -8.32
C VAL A 86 -0.10 8.80 -7.84
N TYR A 87 1.14 8.52 -7.45
CA TYR A 87 2.08 9.56 -7.05
C TYR A 87 3.10 9.83 -8.15
N ILE A 88 3.20 11.11 -8.54
CA ILE A 88 4.22 11.61 -9.48
C ILE A 88 5.08 12.65 -8.74
N PRO A 89 6.43 12.53 -8.76
CA PRO A 89 7.33 13.49 -8.14
C PRO A 89 7.30 14.84 -8.86
N SER A 90 7.66 15.90 -8.16
CA SER A 90 7.78 17.26 -8.73
C SER A 90 9.17 17.58 -9.31
N ALA A 91 10.17 16.76 -8.99
CA ALA A 91 11.54 16.91 -9.48
C ALA A 91 12.25 15.56 -9.57
N PHE A 92 13.31 15.47 -10.38
CA PHE A 92 14.22 14.34 -10.44
C PHE A 92 15.62 14.80 -10.83
N THR A 93 16.62 13.96 -10.51
CA THR A 93 18.05 14.31 -10.61
C THR A 93 18.84 13.19 -11.27
N PRO A 94 18.83 13.08 -12.62
CA PRO A 94 19.57 12.03 -13.33
C PRO A 94 21.09 12.36 -13.36
N ASN A 95 21.77 12.13 -12.23
CA ASN A 95 23.18 12.44 -11.98
C ASN A 95 24.03 11.18 -11.73
N ASN A 96 23.45 9.97 -11.84
CA ASN A 96 24.05 8.65 -11.61
C ASN A 96 24.46 8.37 -10.16
N ASP A 97 23.77 8.95 -9.19
CA ASP A 97 23.93 8.64 -7.77
C ASP A 97 22.98 7.53 -7.27
N ASN A 98 22.16 6.96 -8.18
CA ASN A 98 21.11 5.97 -7.93
C ASN A 98 19.90 6.51 -7.15
N LEU A 99 19.77 7.82 -7.00
CA LEU A 99 18.62 8.46 -6.33
C LEU A 99 17.88 9.37 -7.32
N ASN A 100 16.57 9.16 -7.46
CA ASN A 100 15.72 9.99 -8.31
C ASN A 100 16.19 10.15 -9.77
N GLU A 101 16.84 9.13 -10.32
CA GLU A 101 17.43 9.13 -11.67
C GLU A 101 16.40 9.22 -12.79
N THR A 102 15.13 8.90 -12.50
CA THR A 102 14.08 8.83 -13.51
C THR A 102 12.78 9.46 -13.01
N PHE A 103 12.03 10.04 -13.94
CA PHE A 103 10.73 10.63 -13.69
C PHE A 103 9.59 9.75 -14.23
N GLY A 104 8.59 9.53 -13.41
CA GLY A 104 7.39 8.76 -13.73
C GLY A 104 6.60 8.43 -12.47
N VAL A 105 5.58 7.59 -12.61
CA VAL A 105 4.80 7.13 -11.47
C VAL A 105 5.66 6.31 -10.52
N VAL A 106 5.63 6.65 -9.23
CA VAL A 106 6.48 5.99 -8.22
C VAL A 106 5.87 4.67 -7.75
N ASP A 107 4.55 4.62 -7.60
CA ASP A 107 3.84 3.44 -7.14
C ASP A 107 3.16 2.71 -8.29
N ASN A 108 3.55 1.46 -8.48
CA ASN A 108 2.89 0.57 -9.42
C ASN A 108 1.56 0.06 -8.83
N THR A 109 0.59 0.94 -8.75
CA THR A 109 -0.79 0.52 -8.59
C THR A 109 -1.18 -0.30 -9.81
N ALA A 110 -1.93 -1.37 -9.63
CA ALA A 110 -2.49 -2.11 -10.74
C ALA A 110 -3.41 -1.17 -11.54
N LEU A 111 -2.97 -0.78 -12.75
CA LEU A 111 -3.70 0.07 -13.67
C LEU A 111 -4.17 -0.77 -14.85
N GLN A 112 -5.39 -0.54 -15.31
CA GLN A 112 -5.92 -1.18 -16.52
C GLN A 112 -5.44 -0.46 -17.79
N TYR A 113 -5.20 0.84 -17.67
CA TYR A 113 -4.69 1.70 -18.73
C TYR A 113 -3.74 2.73 -18.13
N PHE A 114 -2.70 3.05 -18.86
CA PHE A 114 -1.70 4.04 -18.49
C PHE A 114 -1.15 4.74 -19.72
N SER A 115 -1.01 6.06 -19.68
CA SER A 115 -0.32 6.85 -20.69
C SER A 115 0.30 8.08 -20.04
N LEU A 116 1.63 8.16 -20.03
CA LEU A 116 2.41 9.30 -19.56
C LEU A 116 3.08 9.99 -20.74
N GLN A 117 2.86 11.27 -20.88
CA GLN A 117 3.46 12.13 -21.92
C GLN A 117 4.21 13.28 -21.26
N ILE A 118 5.39 13.63 -21.78
CA ILE A 118 6.20 14.75 -21.27
C ILE A 118 6.57 15.67 -22.43
N TYR A 119 6.42 16.96 -22.19
CA TYR A 119 6.60 18.02 -23.16
C TYR A 119 7.65 19.02 -22.67
N ASN A 120 8.44 19.54 -23.61
CA ASN A 120 9.32 20.67 -23.34
C ASN A 120 8.54 22.00 -23.35
N LYS A 121 9.22 23.10 -23.02
CA LYS A 121 8.64 24.44 -22.96
C LYS A 121 8.07 24.98 -24.30
N TRP A 122 8.37 24.34 -25.40
CA TRP A 122 7.83 24.65 -26.73
C TRP A 122 6.66 23.76 -27.14
N GLY A 123 6.17 22.90 -26.23
CA GLY A 123 5.07 21.99 -26.52
C GLY A 123 5.47 20.76 -27.34
N GLN A 124 6.77 20.50 -27.52
CA GLN A 124 7.24 19.32 -28.21
C GLN A 124 7.17 18.10 -27.28
N LEU A 125 6.56 17.02 -27.74
CA LEU A 125 6.55 15.73 -27.05
C LEU A 125 7.96 15.15 -27.03
N ILE A 126 8.54 14.93 -25.86
CA ILE A 126 9.89 14.43 -25.66
C ILE A 126 9.94 13.04 -25.06
N PHE A 127 8.88 12.63 -24.37
CA PHE A 127 8.73 11.28 -23.83
C PHE A 127 7.28 10.84 -23.90
N ASN A 128 7.05 9.56 -24.21
CA ASN A 128 5.74 8.92 -24.15
C ASN A 128 5.89 7.47 -23.73
N SER A 129 5.06 7.02 -22.81
CA SER A 129 5.00 5.62 -22.40
C SER A 129 3.57 5.21 -22.04
N ASN A 130 3.19 4.00 -22.50
CA ASN A 130 1.97 3.31 -22.06
C ASN A 130 2.29 2.20 -21.03
N ASP A 131 3.53 2.13 -20.58
CA ASP A 131 4.02 1.18 -19.60
C ASP A 131 4.43 1.95 -18.33
N VAL A 132 3.76 1.69 -17.21
CA VAL A 132 3.97 2.37 -15.93
C VAL A 132 5.38 2.16 -15.37
N THR A 133 6.06 1.10 -15.80
CA THR A 133 7.44 0.79 -15.37
C THR A 133 8.49 1.60 -16.13
N LYS A 134 8.14 2.09 -17.33
CA LYS A 134 9.03 2.92 -18.13
C LYS A 134 8.96 4.36 -17.72
N LYS A 135 10.07 4.88 -17.24
CA LYS A 135 10.24 6.23 -16.74
C LYS A 135 11.15 7.05 -17.63
N TRP A 136 10.99 8.37 -17.62
CA TRP A 136 11.85 9.28 -18.36
C TRP A 136 13.16 9.52 -17.60
N ASP A 137 14.29 9.33 -18.28
CA ASP A 137 15.65 9.49 -17.77
C ASP A 137 16.24 10.91 -17.99
N GLY A 138 15.44 11.85 -18.45
CA GLY A 138 15.89 13.21 -18.78
C GLY A 138 16.58 13.32 -20.14
N THR A 139 16.45 12.33 -21.02
CA THR A 139 17.00 12.38 -22.38
C THR A 139 15.91 12.50 -23.45
N PHE A 140 16.27 13.02 -24.62
CA PHE A 140 15.47 12.98 -25.83
C PHE A 140 16.34 12.68 -27.04
N LYS A 141 16.01 11.60 -27.78
CA LYS A 141 16.80 11.12 -28.93
C LYS A 141 18.28 10.89 -28.59
N GLY A 142 18.54 10.34 -27.37
CA GLY A 142 19.89 10.04 -26.89
C GLY A 142 20.71 11.24 -26.44
N LYS A 143 20.11 12.44 -26.35
CA LYS A 143 20.77 13.66 -25.85
C LYS A 143 20.16 14.10 -24.54
N ASN A 144 21.00 14.53 -23.60
CA ASN A 144 20.57 15.12 -22.36
C ASN A 144 19.72 16.36 -22.58
N MET A 145 18.56 16.42 -21.96
CA MET A 145 17.73 17.61 -21.95
C MET A 145 18.28 18.62 -20.93
N PRO A 146 18.16 19.94 -21.19
CA PRO A 146 18.61 20.98 -20.28
C PRO A 146 17.90 20.92 -18.93
N ASN A 147 18.58 21.39 -17.87
CA ASN A 147 17.93 21.67 -16.58
C ASN A 147 16.76 22.64 -16.79
N GLY A 148 15.68 22.38 -16.09
CA GLY A 148 14.48 23.23 -16.18
C GLY A 148 13.19 22.48 -15.99
N THR A 149 12.11 23.17 -16.27
CA THR A 149 10.73 22.69 -16.06
C THR A 149 10.18 22.07 -17.33
N TYR A 150 9.55 20.90 -17.18
CA TYR A 150 8.85 20.15 -18.22
C TYR A 150 7.41 19.94 -17.82
N VAL A 151 6.51 19.89 -18.79
CA VAL A 151 5.09 19.64 -18.56
C VAL A 151 4.82 18.16 -18.76
N TRP A 152 4.06 17.55 -17.88
CA TRP A 152 3.61 16.18 -18.05
C TRP A 152 2.08 16.08 -18.07
N MET A 153 1.58 15.09 -18.79
CA MET A 153 0.18 14.69 -18.84
C MET A 153 0.09 13.19 -18.58
N LEU A 154 -0.77 12.82 -17.65
CA LEU A 154 -1.00 11.43 -17.25
C LEU A 154 -2.48 11.09 -17.44
N ASN A 155 -2.72 10.01 -18.17
CA ASN A 155 -4.02 9.40 -18.31
C ASN A 155 -3.95 7.97 -17.78
N TYR A 156 -4.84 7.61 -16.87
CA TYR A 156 -4.88 6.24 -16.38
C TYR A 156 -6.29 5.78 -16.03
N THR A 157 -6.48 4.48 -16.04
CA THR A 157 -7.70 3.84 -15.55
C THR A 157 -7.32 2.89 -14.42
N ASN A 158 -7.94 3.05 -13.27
CA ASN A 158 -7.69 2.18 -12.13
C ASN A 158 -8.37 0.79 -12.32
N ILE A 159 -8.09 -0.13 -11.40
CA ILE A 159 -8.63 -1.51 -11.42
C ILE A 159 -10.17 -1.59 -11.41
N ARG A 160 -10.86 -0.52 -11.00
CA ARG A 160 -12.33 -0.43 -11.01
C ARG A 160 -12.89 0.21 -12.28
N GLY A 161 -12.05 0.47 -13.26
CA GLY A 161 -12.47 1.09 -14.52
C GLY A 161 -12.67 2.61 -14.44
N ARG A 162 -12.30 3.25 -13.34
CA ARG A 162 -12.41 4.70 -13.17
C ARG A 162 -11.24 5.39 -13.89
N LYS A 163 -11.57 6.37 -14.72
CA LYS A 163 -10.61 7.14 -15.53
C LYS A 163 -10.16 8.40 -14.80
N PHE A 164 -8.88 8.68 -14.90
CA PHE A 164 -8.24 9.86 -14.32
C PHE A 164 -7.43 10.59 -15.38
N TYR A 165 -7.39 11.89 -15.23
CA TYR A 165 -6.69 12.84 -16.09
C TYR A 165 -5.91 13.80 -15.19
N GLU A 166 -4.59 13.71 -15.21
CA GLU A 166 -3.74 14.56 -14.40
C GLU A 166 -2.70 15.24 -15.25
N GLN A 167 -2.30 16.45 -14.86
CA GLN A 167 -1.24 17.19 -15.51
C GLN A 167 -0.47 18.04 -14.49
N GLY A 168 0.76 18.33 -14.80
CA GLY A 168 1.60 19.14 -13.92
C GLY A 168 2.95 19.44 -14.53
N THR A 169 3.86 19.88 -13.68
CA THR A 169 5.22 20.16 -14.07
C THR A 169 6.20 19.30 -13.26
N VAL A 170 7.35 19.02 -13.88
CA VAL A 170 8.49 18.38 -13.24
C VAL A 170 9.75 19.19 -13.50
N MET A 171 10.60 19.32 -12.49
CA MET A 171 11.91 19.95 -12.61
C MET A 171 12.99 18.91 -12.83
N LEU A 172 13.75 19.07 -13.90
CA LEU A 172 14.97 18.30 -14.17
C LEU A 172 16.17 19.10 -13.64
N ILE A 173 16.98 18.47 -12.81
CA ILE A 173 18.18 19.04 -12.19
C ILE A 173 19.34 18.06 -12.41
N ARG A 174 20.50 18.55 -12.84
CA ARG A 174 21.75 17.78 -12.96
C ARG A 174 22.88 18.52 -12.29
#